data_ca919ac2f554c27db950d06028c9cad6
#
_entry.id   ca919ac2f554c27db950d06028c9cad6
#
_cell.length_a   1.000
_cell.length_b   1.000
_cell.length_c   1.000
_cell.angle_alpha   90.00
_cell.angle_beta   90.00
_cell.angle_gamma   90.00
#
_symmetry.space_group_name_H-M   'P 1'
#
loop_
_entity.id
_entity.type
_entity.pdbx_description
1 polymer ?
#
loop_
_entity_poly.entity_id
_entity_poly.type
_entity_poly.pdbx_seq_one_letter_code
_entity_poly.pdbx_strand_id
1 'polypeptide(L)'
;SLTDPETYNNGSEGPEGFDFSPIQLVNYYDTDFSYFTGFAISNVTDNTTPGYMNQYSAYAGSGANSSSTYAVATSSPSFYATTEQVSITSFDISNTTYAGLSMLNGDSFAKKFGEDTSATGEIDGTNGEDFFRVWIIGENMNDGSKDSIEFYLADYRFADSTEDYILDTWENIDLSAMGFIVNKVSIRFESSDIGNFGMNT
;
A
#
# COMPACT_ATOMS: atom_id res chain seq x y z
N SER A 1 20.18 -2.39 3.85
CA SER A 1 19.46 -3.45 4.58
C SER A 1 19.32 -3.05 6.02
N LEU A 2 18.15 -3.29 6.62
CA LEU A 2 17.91 -3.09 8.03
C LEU A 2 18.66 -4.18 8.81
N THR A 3 19.45 -3.79 9.81
CA THR A 3 20.24 -4.72 10.64
C THR A 3 19.62 -4.98 12.01
N ASP A 4 18.90 -3.98 12.53
CA ASP A 4 18.23 -4.07 13.80
C ASP A 4 16.76 -4.50 13.61
N PRO A 5 16.18 -5.31 14.50
CA PRO A 5 14.77 -5.66 14.46
C PRO A 5 13.88 -4.48 14.79
N GLU A 6 12.61 -4.53 14.36
CA GLU A 6 11.59 -3.51 14.62
C GLU A 6 12.03 -2.10 14.19
N THR A 7 12.65 -2.00 13.01
CA THR A 7 13.14 -0.74 12.45
C THR A 7 12.61 -0.49 11.04
N TYR A 8 12.77 0.73 10.59
CA TYR A 8 12.43 1.13 9.22
C TYR A 8 13.43 2.17 8.69
N ASN A 9 13.46 2.32 7.36
CA ASN A 9 14.16 3.38 6.67
C ASN A 9 13.17 4.05 5.69
N ASN A 10 12.83 5.30 5.94
CA ASN A 10 11.92 6.10 5.14
C ASN A 10 12.63 7.10 4.22
N GLY A 11 13.96 7.01 4.09
CA GLY A 11 14.79 7.93 3.30
C GLY A 11 15.30 9.16 4.06
N SER A 12 14.94 9.34 5.35
CA SER A 12 15.37 10.53 6.14
C SER A 12 16.89 10.67 6.28
N GLU A 13 17.63 9.59 6.15
CA GLU A 13 19.08 9.55 6.20
C GLU A 13 19.75 9.53 4.81
N GLY A 14 18.92 9.65 3.71
CA GLY A 14 19.38 9.56 2.32
C GLY A 14 20.00 8.21 1.95
N PRO A 15 20.37 7.98 0.69
CA PRO A 15 19.98 8.72 -0.52
C PRO A 15 18.52 8.48 -0.88
N GLU A 16 17.98 9.28 -1.80
CA GLU A 16 16.65 9.05 -2.38
C GLU A 16 16.58 7.70 -3.10
N GLY A 17 15.48 6.95 -2.84
CA GLY A 17 15.22 5.65 -3.43
C GLY A 17 15.99 4.49 -2.78
N PHE A 18 15.51 3.27 -3.04
CA PHE A 18 16.11 2.04 -2.53
C PHE A 18 16.48 1.12 -3.69
N ASP A 19 17.77 0.83 -3.84
CA ASP A 19 18.30 -0.05 -4.88
C ASP A 19 18.37 -1.50 -4.37
N PHE A 20 17.55 -2.35 -4.98
CA PHE A 20 17.55 -3.79 -4.83
C PHE A 20 17.84 -4.46 -6.18
N SER A 21 18.91 -4.01 -6.86
CA SER A 21 19.24 -4.42 -8.22
C SER A 21 18.81 -5.87 -8.54
N PRO A 22 18.01 -6.09 -9.59
CA PRO A 22 17.73 -5.15 -10.69
C PRO A 22 16.48 -4.27 -10.49
N ILE A 23 15.95 -4.11 -9.28
CA ILE A 23 14.75 -3.30 -8.99
C ILE A 23 15.13 -2.07 -8.15
N GLN A 24 14.61 -0.92 -8.58
CA GLN A 24 14.69 0.35 -7.85
C GLN A 24 13.30 0.71 -7.30
N LEU A 25 13.18 0.94 -6.00
CA LEU A 25 11.99 1.54 -5.37
C LEU A 25 12.17 3.05 -5.28
N VAL A 26 11.17 3.81 -5.72
CA VAL A 26 11.19 5.27 -5.62
C VAL A 26 10.88 5.69 -4.19
N ASN A 27 11.66 6.60 -3.67
CA ASN A 27 11.45 7.25 -2.37
C ASN A 27 11.88 8.71 -2.51
N TYR A 28 11.13 9.60 -1.91
CA TYR A 28 11.50 10.99 -1.67
C TYR A 28 11.17 11.34 -0.22
N TYR A 29 12.12 11.90 0.50
CA TYR A 29 11.91 12.37 1.88
C TYR A 29 11.93 13.89 1.93
N ASP A 30 10.84 14.48 2.44
CA ASP A 30 10.71 15.92 2.66
C ASP A 30 11.23 16.25 4.06
N THR A 31 12.36 16.98 4.13
CA THR A 31 13.00 17.36 5.39
C THR A 31 12.26 18.48 6.10
N ASP A 32 11.51 19.32 5.39
CA ASP A 32 10.81 20.47 5.97
C ASP A 32 9.55 20.01 6.73
N PHE A 33 8.87 18.99 6.19
CA PHE A 33 7.65 18.44 6.75
C PHE A 33 7.82 17.06 7.40
N SER A 34 9.02 16.48 7.34
CA SER A 34 9.36 15.18 7.95
C SER A 34 8.46 14.03 7.50
N TYR A 35 8.12 13.97 6.21
CA TYR A 35 7.36 12.87 5.63
C TYR A 35 8.03 12.33 4.37
N PHE A 36 7.65 11.12 3.96
CA PHE A 36 8.14 10.51 2.73
C PHE A 36 7.01 10.24 1.74
N THR A 37 7.38 10.14 0.46
CA THR A 37 6.50 9.64 -0.62
C THR A 37 7.18 8.48 -1.32
N GLY A 38 6.39 7.60 -1.95
CA GLY A 38 6.91 6.38 -2.55
C GLY A 38 7.01 5.26 -1.54
N PHE A 39 8.20 4.71 -1.31
CA PHE A 39 8.40 3.55 -0.43
C PHE A 39 9.32 3.87 0.75
N ALA A 40 9.03 3.27 1.89
CA ALA A 40 9.96 3.01 2.97
C ALA A 40 10.30 1.52 3.01
N ILE A 41 11.42 1.14 3.64
CA ILE A 41 11.78 -0.26 3.91
C ILE A 41 11.58 -0.51 5.39
N SER A 42 10.95 -1.63 5.74
CA SER A 42 10.59 -1.97 7.12
C SER A 42 10.82 -3.45 7.43
N ASN A 43 11.05 -3.73 8.72
CA ASN A 43 11.01 -5.06 9.31
C ASN A 43 10.19 -5.10 10.61
N VAL A 44 9.31 -4.09 10.80
CA VAL A 44 8.43 -3.99 11.97
C VAL A 44 7.38 -5.09 11.92
N THR A 45 7.15 -5.79 13.03
CA THR A 45 6.24 -6.94 13.10
C THR A 45 4.96 -6.68 13.91
N ASP A 46 4.81 -5.49 14.50
CA ASP A 46 3.64 -5.11 15.30
C ASP A 46 2.39 -4.92 14.40
N ASN A 47 1.56 -5.95 14.28
CA ASN A 47 0.30 -5.90 13.55
C ASN A 47 -0.94 -5.69 14.43
N THR A 48 -0.75 -5.20 15.66
CA THR A 48 -1.82 -5.05 16.66
C THR A 48 -2.00 -3.63 17.18
N THR A 49 -0.94 -2.82 17.19
CA THR A 49 -1.02 -1.44 17.67
C THR A 49 -1.62 -0.53 16.60
N PRO A 50 -2.76 0.14 16.87
CA PRO A 50 -3.38 1.05 15.92
C PRO A 50 -2.68 2.43 15.87
N GLY A 51 -2.97 3.18 14.81
CA GLY A 51 -2.61 4.58 14.67
C GLY A 51 -1.31 4.83 13.92
N TYR A 52 -1.12 6.10 13.56
CA TYR A 52 -0.05 6.58 12.68
C TYR A 52 1.37 6.18 13.11
N MET A 53 1.63 6.07 14.41
CA MET A 53 2.96 5.68 14.90
C MET A 53 3.38 4.27 14.47
N ASN A 54 2.43 3.43 14.07
CA ASN A 54 2.66 2.07 13.56
C ASN A 54 2.47 1.98 12.03
N GLN A 55 2.65 3.06 11.30
CA GLN A 55 2.47 3.12 9.84
C GLN A 55 3.44 2.25 9.03
N TYR A 56 4.57 1.86 9.63
CA TYR A 56 5.60 1.06 8.96
C TYR A 56 5.41 -0.45 9.13
N SER A 57 4.35 -0.90 9.80
CA SER A 57 4.08 -2.32 10.01
C SER A 57 3.13 -2.87 8.95
N ALA A 58 3.40 -4.09 8.45
CA ALA A 58 2.48 -4.85 7.62
C ALA A 58 1.39 -5.51 8.47
N TYR A 59 0.13 -5.45 8.05
CA TYR A 59 -0.99 -6.06 8.76
C TYR A 59 -0.86 -7.60 8.82
N ALA A 60 -0.18 -8.19 7.86
CA ALA A 60 0.21 -9.60 7.87
C ALA A 60 1.27 -9.97 8.93
N GLY A 61 1.84 -8.99 9.66
CA GLY A 61 2.78 -9.19 10.76
C GLY A 61 4.21 -9.56 10.36
N SER A 62 4.49 -9.74 9.07
CA SER A 62 5.84 -10.05 8.53
C SER A 62 5.85 -9.75 7.04
N GLY A 63 7.02 -9.83 6.39
CA GLY A 63 7.10 -9.76 4.93
C GLY A 63 6.55 -11.01 4.23
N ALA A 64 6.21 -10.89 2.96
CA ALA A 64 5.73 -11.99 2.13
C ALA A 64 6.71 -13.16 2.13
N ASN A 65 6.19 -14.38 2.05
CA ASN A 65 6.98 -15.62 2.00
C ASN A 65 8.01 -15.74 3.13
N SER A 66 7.66 -15.25 4.34
CA SER A 66 8.52 -15.19 5.50
C SER A 66 9.76 -14.30 5.34
N SER A 67 9.72 -13.33 4.44
CA SER A 67 10.75 -12.31 4.36
C SER A 67 10.80 -11.50 5.66
N SER A 68 11.99 -11.23 6.15
CA SER A 68 12.18 -10.37 7.31
C SER A 68 12.05 -8.88 6.99
N THR A 69 11.97 -8.52 5.71
CA THR A 69 11.95 -7.12 5.26
C THR A 69 10.93 -6.96 4.14
N TYR A 70 10.24 -5.85 4.12
CA TYR A 70 9.26 -5.50 3.10
C TYR A 70 9.27 -4.00 2.84
N ALA A 71 8.61 -3.58 1.76
CA ALA A 71 8.43 -2.18 1.43
C ALA A 71 7.05 -1.70 1.92
N VAL A 72 7.00 -0.51 2.49
CA VAL A 72 5.77 0.20 2.88
C VAL A 72 5.54 1.34 1.92
N ALA A 73 4.38 1.33 1.26
CA ALA A 73 4.00 2.32 0.27
C ALA A 73 3.18 3.45 0.88
N THR A 74 3.44 4.67 0.42
CA THR A 74 2.59 5.84 0.68
C THR A 74 2.35 6.59 -0.64
N SER A 75 1.97 7.84 -0.60
CA SER A 75 1.60 8.65 -1.78
C SER A 75 2.44 8.39 -3.03
N SER A 76 1.77 8.00 -4.13
CA SER A 76 2.36 7.82 -5.46
C SER A 76 3.54 6.83 -5.56
N PRO A 77 3.47 5.65 -4.94
CA PRO A 77 4.57 4.70 -4.97
C PRO A 77 4.79 4.16 -6.38
N SER A 78 6.06 4.03 -6.75
CA SER A 78 6.46 3.38 -8.00
C SER A 78 7.81 2.68 -7.86
N PHE A 79 7.99 1.60 -8.62
CA PHE A 79 9.24 0.87 -8.72
C PHE A 79 9.50 0.44 -10.16
N TYR A 80 10.76 0.26 -10.51
CA TYR A 80 11.12 -0.06 -11.88
C TYR A 80 12.37 -0.92 -11.96
N ALA A 81 12.49 -1.64 -13.08
CA ALA A 81 13.69 -2.38 -13.41
C ALA A 81 14.81 -1.44 -13.88
N THR A 82 16.01 -1.60 -13.34
CA THR A 82 17.17 -0.78 -13.66
C THR A 82 17.83 -1.17 -14.99
N THR A 83 17.36 -2.25 -15.62
CA THR A 83 17.79 -2.72 -16.94
C THR A 83 16.59 -3.09 -17.80
N GLU A 84 16.66 -2.82 -19.10
CA GLU A 84 15.59 -3.05 -20.07
C GLU A 84 15.18 -4.53 -20.25
N GLN A 85 16.10 -5.46 -19.91
CA GLN A 85 15.89 -6.90 -20.07
C GLN A 85 15.11 -7.53 -18.92
N VAL A 86 14.90 -6.80 -17.84
CA VAL A 86 14.16 -7.31 -16.68
C VAL A 86 12.68 -7.01 -16.84
N SER A 87 11.87 -8.07 -16.75
CA SER A 87 10.41 -7.96 -16.65
C SER A 87 9.96 -8.20 -15.23
N ILE A 88 9.14 -7.31 -14.71
CA ILE A 88 8.45 -7.48 -13.44
C ILE A 88 7.21 -8.31 -13.73
N THR A 89 7.18 -9.56 -13.30
CA THR A 89 6.10 -10.50 -13.61
C THR A 89 5.05 -10.58 -12.52
N SER A 90 5.44 -10.31 -11.27
CA SER A 90 4.53 -10.29 -10.12
C SER A 90 5.17 -9.59 -8.94
N PHE A 91 4.34 -9.25 -7.95
CA PHE A 91 4.76 -8.84 -6.60
C PHE A 91 3.65 -9.15 -5.61
N ASP A 92 3.98 -9.19 -4.31
CA ASP A 92 3.00 -9.41 -3.26
C ASP A 92 2.57 -8.08 -2.65
N ILE A 93 1.29 -7.96 -2.25
CA ILE A 93 0.69 -6.78 -1.65
C ILE A 93 -0.11 -7.15 -0.40
N SER A 94 -0.15 -6.27 0.59
CA SER A 94 -0.96 -6.37 1.80
C SER A 94 -1.29 -4.97 2.32
N ASN A 95 -2.23 -4.85 3.25
CA ASN A 95 -2.43 -3.62 3.99
C ASN A 95 -1.27 -3.36 4.96
N THR A 96 -1.05 -2.07 5.29
CA THR A 96 -0.32 -1.72 6.51
C THR A 96 -1.21 -1.96 7.73
N THR A 97 -0.61 -2.18 8.90
CA THR A 97 -1.36 -2.30 10.15
C THR A 97 -2.17 -1.04 10.44
N TYR A 98 -1.59 0.13 10.14
CA TYR A 98 -2.29 1.40 10.31
C TYR A 98 -3.57 1.45 9.47
N ALA A 99 -3.50 1.21 8.16
CA ALA A 99 -4.68 1.23 7.29
C ALA A 99 -5.71 0.15 7.67
N GLY A 100 -5.25 -1.09 7.90
CA GLY A 100 -6.13 -2.21 8.25
C GLY A 100 -6.91 -1.96 9.54
N LEU A 101 -6.24 -1.50 10.60
CA LEU A 101 -6.89 -1.23 11.88
C LEU A 101 -7.75 0.04 11.86
N SER A 102 -7.39 1.06 11.05
CA SER A 102 -8.23 2.24 10.84
C SER A 102 -9.54 1.87 10.15
N MET A 103 -9.50 1.08 9.08
CA MET A 103 -10.71 0.58 8.42
C MET A 103 -11.56 -0.32 9.32
N LEU A 104 -10.91 -1.18 10.12
CA LEU A 104 -11.62 -2.13 11.00
C LEU A 104 -12.31 -1.47 12.18
N ASN A 105 -11.68 -0.47 12.81
CA ASN A 105 -12.12 0.09 14.08
C ASN A 105 -12.63 1.53 13.98
N GLY A 106 -12.26 2.24 12.91
CA GLY A 106 -12.35 3.68 12.83
C GLY A 106 -11.36 4.38 13.77
N ASP A 107 -11.08 5.64 13.49
CA ASP A 107 -10.28 6.51 14.37
C ASP A 107 -10.72 7.98 14.20
N SER A 108 -9.91 8.94 14.69
CA SER A 108 -10.24 10.37 14.59
C SER A 108 -10.20 10.93 13.15
N PHE A 109 -9.67 10.18 12.19
CA PHE A 109 -9.46 10.60 10.81
C PHE A 109 -10.18 9.68 9.81
N ALA A 110 -10.30 8.39 10.14
CA ALA A 110 -10.88 7.35 9.29
C ALA A 110 -12.21 6.84 9.87
N LYS A 111 -13.20 6.64 9.00
CA LYS A 111 -14.42 5.93 9.37
C LYS A 111 -14.15 4.44 9.60
N LYS A 112 -14.98 3.79 10.39
CA LYS A 112 -15.05 2.34 10.43
C LYS A 112 -15.80 1.83 9.19
N PHE A 113 -15.21 0.92 8.45
CA PHE A 113 -15.85 0.32 7.28
C PHE A 113 -17.07 -0.53 7.68
N GLY A 114 -18.11 -0.50 6.85
CA GLY A 114 -19.40 -1.12 7.12
C GLY A 114 -20.38 -0.24 7.88
N GLU A 115 -19.99 0.95 8.33
CA GLU A 115 -20.87 1.94 8.92
C GLU A 115 -21.28 3.00 7.87
N ASP A 116 -22.45 3.63 8.05
CA ASP A 116 -22.97 4.68 7.15
C ASP A 116 -22.58 6.10 7.59
N THR A 117 -21.62 6.19 8.51
CA THR A 117 -21.16 7.45 9.09
C THR A 117 -19.67 7.66 8.91
N SER A 118 -19.29 8.90 8.64
CA SER A 118 -17.90 9.36 8.58
C SER A 118 -17.22 9.32 9.96
N ALA A 119 -15.91 9.53 10.02
CA ALA A 119 -15.15 9.68 11.26
C ALA A 119 -15.68 10.80 12.18
N THR A 120 -16.39 11.79 11.64
CA THR A 120 -17.04 12.88 12.42
C THR A 120 -18.46 12.56 12.86
N GLY A 121 -18.99 11.38 12.51
CA GLY A 121 -20.33 10.92 12.88
C GLY A 121 -21.46 11.45 12.00
N GLU A 122 -21.14 12.05 10.85
CA GLU A 122 -22.11 12.48 9.85
C GLU A 122 -22.38 11.36 8.83
N ILE A 123 -23.63 11.25 8.37
CA ILE A 123 -23.97 10.29 7.30
C ILE A 123 -23.17 10.62 6.03
N ASP A 124 -22.41 9.67 5.54
CA ASP A 124 -21.50 9.85 4.39
C ASP A 124 -22.10 9.40 3.04
N GLY A 125 -23.24 8.72 3.07
CA GLY A 125 -23.96 8.27 1.89
C GLY A 125 -23.46 6.98 1.27
N THR A 126 -22.50 6.27 1.91
CA THR A 126 -22.01 4.97 1.45
C THR A 126 -22.96 3.83 1.78
N ASN A 127 -23.87 4.00 2.76
CA ASN A 127 -24.71 2.94 3.36
C ASN A 127 -23.88 1.76 3.91
N GLY A 128 -22.62 2.01 4.29
CA GLY A 128 -21.69 0.97 4.70
C GLY A 128 -21.04 0.20 3.55
N GLU A 129 -21.31 0.55 2.30
CA GLU A 129 -20.67 -0.02 1.11
C GLU A 129 -19.29 0.60 0.89
N ASP A 130 -18.35 0.23 1.76
CA ASP A 130 -17.01 0.79 1.77
C ASP A 130 -16.01 -0.05 0.98
N PHE A 131 -14.97 0.60 0.46
CA PHE A 131 -13.86 -0.08 -0.18
C PHE A 131 -12.54 0.67 -0.04
N PHE A 132 -11.45 -0.08 -0.09
CA PHE A 132 -10.11 0.42 -0.30
C PHE A 132 -9.46 -0.39 -1.41
N ARG A 133 -9.09 0.25 -2.51
CA ARG A 133 -8.50 -0.42 -3.67
C ARG A 133 -7.26 0.28 -4.16
N VAL A 134 -6.49 -0.46 -4.94
CA VAL A 134 -5.35 0.04 -5.68
C VAL A 134 -5.53 -0.19 -7.17
N TRP A 135 -5.08 0.78 -7.97
CA TRP A 135 -4.82 0.61 -9.38
C TRP A 135 -3.34 0.36 -9.58
N ILE A 136 -2.99 -0.82 -10.04
CA ILE A 136 -1.63 -1.27 -10.31
C ILE A 136 -1.37 -1.04 -11.79
N ILE A 137 -0.56 -0.04 -12.12
CA ILE A 137 -0.30 0.40 -13.48
C ILE A 137 1.06 -0.13 -13.91
N GLY A 138 1.05 -1.13 -14.80
CA GLY A 138 2.25 -1.65 -15.45
C GLY A 138 2.60 -0.84 -16.70
N GLU A 139 3.87 -0.56 -16.88
CA GLU A 139 4.40 0.20 -18.01
C GLU A 139 5.64 -0.47 -18.60
N ASN A 140 5.72 -0.49 -19.94
CA ASN A 140 6.95 -0.70 -20.65
C ASN A 140 7.57 0.65 -21.00
N MET A 141 8.64 1.02 -20.30
CA MET A 141 9.31 2.32 -20.50
C MET A 141 9.98 2.46 -21.89
N ASN A 142 10.19 1.35 -22.63
CA ASN A 142 10.86 1.39 -23.93
C ASN A 142 9.91 1.74 -25.07
N ASP A 143 8.65 1.28 -25.02
CA ASP A 143 7.66 1.48 -26.08
C ASP A 143 6.41 2.24 -25.63
N GLY A 144 6.29 2.51 -24.32
CA GLY A 144 5.18 3.25 -23.71
C GLY A 144 3.89 2.43 -23.54
N SER A 145 3.93 1.11 -23.76
CA SER A 145 2.79 0.22 -23.49
C SER A 145 2.38 0.32 -22.02
N LYS A 146 1.08 0.41 -21.76
CA LYS A 146 0.52 0.51 -20.40
C LYS A 146 -0.78 -0.28 -20.29
N ASP A 147 -0.97 -0.90 -19.12
CA ASP A 147 -2.22 -1.49 -18.69
C ASP A 147 -2.35 -1.39 -17.17
N SER A 148 -3.52 -1.68 -16.63
CA SER A 148 -3.75 -1.60 -15.19
C SER A 148 -4.59 -2.75 -14.68
N ILE A 149 -4.30 -3.17 -13.45
CA ILE A 149 -5.06 -4.14 -12.66
C ILE A 149 -5.70 -3.40 -11.50
N GLU A 150 -6.99 -3.59 -11.29
CA GLU A 150 -7.69 -3.20 -10.08
C GLU A 150 -7.56 -4.30 -9.04
N PHE A 151 -7.24 -3.92 -7.80
CA PHE A 151 -7.16 -4.86 -6.69
C PHE A 151 -7.71 -4.23 -5.40
N TYR A 152 -8.58 -4.97 -4.69
CA TYR A 152 -9.19 -4.50 -3.45
C TYR A 152 -8.40 -4.98 -2.24
N LEU A 153 -7.92 -4.01 -1.44
CA LEU A 153 -7.30 -4.24 -0.14
C LEU A 153 -8.32 -4.35 0.99
N ALA A 154 -9.53 -3.81 0.78
CA ALA A 154 -10.71 -4.04 1.59
C ALA A 154 -11.96 -3.85 0.71
N ASP A 155 -12.98 -4.69 0.89
CA ASP A 155 -14.25 -4.58 0.18
C ASP A 155 -15.41 -4.97 1.10
N TYR A 156 -16.34 -4.02 1.32
CA TYR A 156 -17.54 -4.12 2.15
C TYR A 156 -18.82 -3.92 1.34
N ARG A 157 -18.76 -4.16 0.02
CA ARG A 157 -19.89 -3.95 -0.91
C ARG A 157 -20.61 -5.24 -1.26
N PHE A 158 -20.29 -6.34 -0.61
CA PHE A 158 -20.95 -7.61 -0.87
C PHE A 158 -22.39 -7.59 -0.34
N ALA A 159 -23.31 -8.22 -1.09
CA ALA A 159 -24.70 -8.38 -0.66
C ALA A 159 -24.82 -9.27 0.59
N ASP A 160 -23.89 -10.21 0.75
CA ASP A 160 -23.71 -11.01 1.96
C ASP A 160 -22.51 -10.44 2.72
N SER A 161 -22.77 -9.76 3.83
CA SER A 161 -21.73 -9.13 4.65
C SER A 161 -20.73 -10.10 5.27
N THR A 162 -20.97 -11.41 5.19
CA THR A 162 -19.97 -12.42 5.60
C THR A 162 -18.83 -12.58 4.57
N GLU A 163 -18.98 -12.00 3.40
CA GLU A 163 -17.95 -11.93 2.35
C GLU A 163 -17.12 -10.64 2.44
N ASP A 164 -17.55 -9.66 3.27
CA ASP A 164 -16.79 -8.43 3.50
C ASP A 164 -15.43 -8.73 4.13
N TYR A 165 -14.40 -8.03 3.68
CA TYR A 165 -13.04 -8.27 4.16
C TYR A 165 -12.17 -7.02 4.21
N ILE A 166 -11.17 -7.07 5.08
CA ILE A 166 -9.97 -6.26 5.06
C ILE A 166 -8.80 -7.24 4.93
N LEU A 167 -7.99 -7.10 3.89
CA LEU A 167 -6.88 -8.01 3.62
C LEU A 167 -5.84 -7.92 4.75
N ASP A 168 -5.58 -9.03 5.43
CA ASP A 168 -4.62 -9.20 6.53
C ASP A 168 -3.49 -10.18 6.19
N THR A 169 -3.43 -10.62 4.94
CA THR A 169 -2.44 -11.54 4.37
C THR A 169 -1.73 -10.88 3.18
N TRP A 170 -0.67 -11.53 2.69
CA TRP A 170 -0.04 -11.16 1.43
C TRP A 170 -0.75 -11.86 0.27
N GLU A 171 -1.11 -11.05 -0.75
CA GLU A 171 -1.69 -11.55 -1.99
C GLU A 171 -0.77 -11.27 -3.17
N ASN A 172 -0.63 -12.25 -4.07
CA ASN A 172 0.24 -12.13 -5.24
C ASN A 172 -0.49 -11.46 -6.41
N ILE A 173 0.10 -10.42 -6.95
CA ILE A 173 -0.37 -9.73 -8.14
C ILE A 173 0.43 -10.22 -9.35
N ASP A 174 -0.23 -10.96 -10.22
CA ASP A 174 0.35 -11.44 -11.49
C ASP A 174 0.20 -10.37 -12.58
N LEU A 175 1.32 -9.86 -13.09
CA LEU A 175 1.36 -8.87 -14.18
C LEU A 175 1.52 -9.50 -15.56
N SER A 176 1.69 -10.82 -15.65
CA SER A 176 1.90 -11.51 -16.94
C SER A 176 0.71 -11.39 -17.89
N ALA A 177 -0.51 -11.21 -17.34
CA ALA A 177 -1.74 -11.01 -18.10
C ALA A 177 -1.76 -9.71 -18.92
N MET A 178 -0.89 -8.73 -18.63
CA MET A 178 -0.80 -7.48 -19.40
C MET A 178 -0.27 -7.68 -20.83
N GLY A 179 0.37 -8.83 -21.11
CA GLY A 179 0.75 -9.22 -22.48
C GLY A 179 1.95 -8.45 -23.08
N PHE A 180 2.65 -7.66 -22.28
CA PHE A 180 3.88 -6.96 -22.66
C PHE A 180 4.90 -7.01 -21.52
N ILE A 181 6.15 -6.59 -21.79
CA ILE A 181 7.19 -6.50 -20.76
C ILE A 181 6.86 -5.34 -19.83
N VAL A 182 6.53 -5.62 -18.58
CA VAL A 182 6.38 -4.61 -17.54
C VAL A 182 7.74 -4.38 -16.90
N ASN A 183 8.31 -3.19 -17.05
CA ASN A 183 9.57 -2.82 -16.40
C ASN A 183 9.43 -1.61 -15.45
N LYS A 184 8.20 -1.08 -15.30
CA LYS A 184 7.84 -0.12 -14.27
C LYS A 184 6.43 -0.40 -13.77
N VAL A 185 6.23 -0.28 -12.47
CA VAL A 185 4.93 -0.36 -11.81
C VAL A 185 4.71 0.93 -11.03
N SER A 186 3.53 1.51 -11.17
CA SER A 186 3.04 2.61 -10.34
C SER A 186 1.74 2.20 -9.67
N ILE A 187 1.52 2.62 -8.43
CA ILE A 187 0.32 2.27 -7.67
C ILE A 187 -0.45 3.55 -7.35
N ARG A 188 -1.76 3.53 -7.55
CA ARG A 188 -2.67 4.61 -7.16
C ARG A 188 -3.71 4.05 -6.20
N PHE A 189 -3.82 4.70 -5.06
CA PHE A 189 -4.81 4.35 -4.03
C PHE A 189 -6.15 5.03 -4.29
N GLU A 190 -7.24 4.37 -3.89
CA GLU A 190 -8.58 4.90 -3.93
C GLU A 190 -9.42 4.27 -2.82
N SER A 191 -10.16 5.11 -2.05
CA SER A 191 -11.00 4.68 -0.94
C SER A 191 -12.36 5.34 -1.02
N SER A 192 -13.39 4.70 -0.47
CA SER A 192 -14.70 5.32 -0.17
C SER A 192 -14.58 6.36 0.96
N ASP A 193 -13.67 6.15 1.90
CA ASP A 193 -13.36 7.11 2.97
C ASP A 193 -12.33 8.12 2.49
N ILE A 194 -12.79 9.28 2.04
CA ILE A 194 -11.95 10.37 1.57
C ILE A 194 -11.85 11.53 2.56
N GLY A 195 -12.59 11.49 3.67
CA GLY A 195 -12.57 12.40 4.82
C GLY A 195 -12.16 13.85 4.55
N ASN A 196 -12.08 14.67 5.59
CA ASN A 196 -11.61 16.07 5.46
C ASN A 196 -10.08 16.20 5.26
N PHE A 197 -9.34 15.14 5.49
CA PHE A 197 -7.87 15.10 5.42
C PHE A 197 -7.35 14.21 4.29
N GLY A 198 -8.23 13.74 3.41
CA GLY A 198 -7.90 12.78 2.38
C GLY A 198 -7.93 11.34 2.88
N MET A 199 -7.44 10.45 2.03
CA MET A 199 -7.41 9.02 2.27
C MET A 199 -6.35 8.67 3.34
N ASN A 200 -6.77 7.97 4.38
CA ASN A 200 -5.87 7.41 5.38
C ASN A 200 -5.34 6.06 4.88
N THR A 201 -4.11 6.09 4.37
CA THR A 201 -3.43 4.88 3.90
C THR A 201 -2.07 4.72 4.57
#